data_815c3015492833e8ff6b51046cc2c771
#
_entry.id   815c3015492833e8ff6b51046cc2c771
#
_cell.length_a   1.000
_cell.length_b   1.000
_cell.length_c   1.000
_cell.angle_alpha   90.00
_cell.angle_beta   90.00
_cell.angle_gamma   90.00
#
_symmetry.space_group_name_H-M   'P 1'
#
loop_
_entity.id
_entity.type
_entity.pdbx_description
1 polymer ?
#
loop_
_entity_poly.entity_id
_entity_poly.type
_entity_poly.pdbx_seq_one_letter_code
_entity_poly.pdbx_strand_id
1 'polypeptide(L)'
;KLWAFVQAVASRYRDNPFHSFRHAVDVTLGASCLLRMLQRAGGPAADEMKSDPLFVCATLFAAMVHDTDHPGVMNPFLIATRHPLAVLYNERSVLENHHCATAIALLGRPELDFLSPLPPDKRARVRKVRRAAAPRLASPRLAPRLAPPRLASPRPPHPASPRLSLFS
;
A
#
# COMPACT_ATOMS: atom_id res chain seq x y z
N LYS A 1 -7.20 -8.07 17.46
CA LYS A 1 -7.43 -7.47 16.15
C LYS A 1 -6.14 -6.92 15.53
N LEU A 2 -5.31 -6.11 16.24
CA LEU A 2 -4.08 -5.54 15.67
C LEU A 2 -3.14 -6.63 15.13
N TRP A 3 -2.87 -7.68 15.91
CA TRP A 3 -2.02 -8.78 15.45
C TRP A 3 -2.61 -9.50 14.22
N ALA A 4 -3.91 -9.77 14.21
CA ALA A 4 -4.58 -10.35 13.06
C ALA A 4 -4.50 -9.45 11.82
N PHE A 5 -4.61 -8.13 12.00
CA PHE A 5 -4.41 -7.16 10.94
C PHE A 5 -2.99 -7.20 10.39
N VAL A 6 -1.96 -7.22 11.25
CA VAL A 6 -0.54 -7.31 10.83
C VAL A 6 -0.30 -8.58 10.01
N GLN A 7 -0.82 -9.73 10.46
CA GLN A 7 -0.72 -10.99 9.71
C GLN A 7 -1.44 -10.92 8.35
N ALA A 8 -2.62 -10.30 8.30
CA ALA A 8 -3.37 -10.11 7.06
C ALA A 8 -2.64 -9.16 6.09
N VAL A 9 -1.98 -8.11 6.60
CA VAL A 9 -1.11 -7.23 5.80
C VAL A 9 0.09 -8.01 5.28
N ALA A 10 0.78 -8.76 6.14
CA ALA A 10 1.95 -9.57 5.76
C ALA A 10 1.61 -10.53 4.62
N SER A 11 0.45 -11.20 4.68
CA SER A 11 0.00 -12.12 3.64
C SER A 11 -0.33 -11.45 2.29
N ARG A 12 -0.43 -10.13 2.25
CA ARG A 12 -0.64 -9.35 1.02
C ARG A 12 0.64 -8.87 0.37
N TYR A 13 1.76 -8.88 1.08
CA TYR A 13 3.04 -8.62 0.47
C TYR A 13 3.47 -9.81 -0.38
N ARG A 14 3.89 -9.54 -1.62
CA ARG A 14 4.39 -10.55 -2.55
C ARG A 14 5.86 -10.86 -2.27
N ASP A 15 6.32 -11.99 -2.75
CA ASP A 15 7.74 -12.38 -2.65
C ASP A 15 8.57 -11.61 -3.69
N ASN A 16 8.65 -10.30 -3.49
CA ASN A 16 9.46 -9.40 -4.31
C ASN A 16 10.87 -9.27 -3.72
N PRO A 17 11.91 -9.07 -4.54
CA PRO A 17 13.28 -8.84 -4.05
C PRO A 17 13.40 -7.63 -3.14
N PHE A 18 12.58 -6.57 -3.33
CA PHE A 18 12.65 -5.35 -2.55
C PHE A 18 11.31 -5.01 -1.86
N HIS A 19 10.24 -4.78 -2.59
CA HIS A 19 8.92 -4.39 -2.03
C HIS A 19 8.21 -5.59 -1.38
N SER A 20 8.86 -6.19 -0.38
CA SER A 20 8.42 -7.35 0.40
C SER A 20 7.95 -6.94 1.79
N PHE A 21 7.38 -7.87 2.56
CA PHE A 21 7.01 -7.61 3.95
C PHE A 21 8.21 -7.25 4.83
N ARG A 22 9.40 -7.79 4.53
CA ARG A 22 10.64 -7.41 5.22
C ARG A 22 10.93 -5.91 5.07
N HIS A 23 10.82 -5.37 3.84
CA HIS A 23 10.96 -3.93 3.59
C HIS A 23 9.94 -3.12 4.42
N ALA A 24 8.69 -3.54 4.46
CA ALA A 24 7.67 -2.85 5.28
C ALA A 24 8.02 -2.84 6.77
N VAL A 25 8.58 -3.94 7.29
CA VAL A 25 9.08 -4.01 8.67
C VAL A 25 10.24 -3.03 8.88
N ASP A 26 11.22 -3.01 7.98
CA ASP A 26 12.37 -2.12 8.06
C ASP A 26 11.95 -0.64 8.05
N VAL A 27 11.03 -0.26 7.16
CA VAL A 27 10.48 1.11 7.11
C VAL A 27 9.70 1.46 8.38
N THR A 28 8.91 0.52 8.91
CA THR A 28 8.14 0.74 10.16
C THR A 28 9.07 0.91 11.36
N LEU A 29 10.13 0.11 11.46
CA LEU A 29 11.16 0.26 12.51
C LEU A 29 11.90 1.58 12.38
N GLY A 30 12.32 1.95 11.15
CA GLY A 30 12.96 3.23 10.87
C GLY A 30 12.08 4.42 11.28
N ALA A 31 10.80 4.39 10.91
CA ALA A 31 9.83 5.40 11.33
C ALA A 31 9.68 5.46 12.85
N SER A 32 9.61 4.31 13.52
CA SER A 32 9.55 4.24 14.98
C SER A 32 10.79 4.84 15.66
N CYS A 33 11.99 4.53 15.13
CA CYS A 33 13.24 5.12 15.64
C CYS A 33 13.26 6.63 15.45
N LEU A 34 12.89 7.13 14.27
CA LEU A 34 12.82 8.56 13.99
C LEU A 34 11.83 9.28 14.91
N LEU A 35 10.64 8.75 15.10
CA LEU A 35 9.65 9.31 16.02
C LEU A 35 10.19 9.39 17.45
N ARG A 36 10.88 8.36 17.94
CA ARG A 36 11.53 8.36 19.26
C ARG A 36 12.64 9.40 19.37
N MET A 37 13.44 9.57 18.32
CA MET A 37 14.50 10.59 18.27
C MET A 37 13.89 11.99 18.35
N LEU A 38 12.85 12.27 17.56
CA LEU A 38 12.13 13.54 17.58
C LEU A 38 11.52 13.82 18.96
N GLN A 39 10.90 12.82 19.60
CA GLN A 39 10.37 12.95 20.96
C GLN A 39 11.44 13.30 21.99
N ARG A 40 12.65 12.73 21.88
CA ARG A 40 13.78 13.00 22.78
C ARG A 40 14.41 14.36 22.51
N ALA A 41 14.47 14.78 21.26
CA ALA A 41 15.03 16.10 20.89
C ALA A 41 14.16 17.26 21.40
N GLY A 42 12.86 17.03 21.65
CA GLY A 42 11.94 18.08 22.08
C GLY A 42 11.54 19.01 20.94
N GLY A 43 10.90 20.14 21.32
CA GLY A 43 10.44 21.13 20.36
C GLY A 43 9.06 20.84 19.76
N PRO A 44 8.58 21.68 18.81
CA PRO A 44 7.19 21.66 18.34
C PRO A 44 6.69 20.31 17.86
N ALA A 45 7.52 19.55 17.15
CA ALA A 45 7.15 18.23 16.67
C ALA A 45 6.96 17.21 17.80
N ALA A 46 7.79 17.27 18.83
CA ALA A 46 7.65 16.42 20.02
C ALA A 46 6.38 16.77 20.81
N ASP A 47 6.06 18.04 20.90
CA ASP A 47 4.88 18.51 21.61
C ASP A 47 3.60 18.15 20.85
N GLU A 48 3.60 18.22 19.54
CA GLU A 48 2.50 17.72 18.70
C GLU A 48 2.29 16.19 18.91
N MET A 49 3.35 15.40 18.93
CA MET A 49 3.26 13.95 19.17
C MET A 49 2.73 13.62 20.57
N LYS A 50 3.05 14.42 21.59
CA LYS A 50 2.52 14.23 22.96
C LYS A 50 1.04 14.59 23.03
N SER A 51 0.64 15.67 22.37
CA SER A 51 -0.76 16.12 22.33
C SER A 51 -1.64 15.24 21.44
N ASP A 52 -1.07 14.55 20.45
CA ASP A 52 -1.78 13.73 19.50
C ASP A 52 -1.16 12.33 19.30
N PRO A 53 -1.44 11.38 20.19
CA PRO A 53 -0.97 10.00 20.04
C PRO A 53 -1.43 9.32 18.75
N LEU A 54 -2.50 9.81 18.12
CA LEU A 54 -2.97 9.27 16.84
C LEU A 54 -2.02 9.57 15.69
N PHE A 55 -1.24 10.64 15.77
CA PHE A 55 -0.20 10.96 14.80
C PHE A 55 0.83 9.83 14.71
N VAL A 56 1.34 9.38 15.87
CA VAL A 56 2.29 8.26 15.93
C VAL A 56 1.68 6.97 15.39
N CYS A 57 0.46 6.65 15.83
CA CYS A 57 -0.26 5.46 15.36
C CYS A 57 -0.46 5.49 13.84
N ALA A 58 -0.92 6.60 13.29
CA ALA A 58 -1.17 6.77 11.87
C ALA A 58 0.11 6.71 11.03
N THR A 59 1.22 7.25 11.53
CA THR A 59 2.52 7.19 10.88
C THR A 59 3.05 5.75 10.80
N LEU A 60 3.00 5.00 11.90
CA LEU A 60 3.43 3.60 11.92
C LEU A 60 2.51 2.71 11.07
N PHE A 61 1.20 2.97 11.10
CA PHE A 61 0.25 2.30 10.23
C PHE A 61 0.56 2.57 8.76
N ALA A 62 0.79 3.83 8.38
CA ALA A 62 1.14 4.19 7.01
C ALA A 62 2.44 3.52 6.56
N ALA A 63 3.47 3.50 7.42
CA ALA A 63 4.74 2.84 7.15
C ALA A 63 4.59 1.33 6.91
N MET A 64 3.73 0.66 7.68
CA MET A 64 3.50 -0.79 7.54
C MET A 64 2.78 -1.15 6.24
N VAL A 65 1.88 -0.29 5.75
CA VAL A 65 0.99 -0.63 4.63
C VAL A 65 1.38 0.05 3.32
N HIS A 66 2.46 0.84 3.28
CA HIS A 66 2.78 1.73 2.16
C HIS A 66 2.99 1.02 0.82
N ASP A 67 3.44 -0.25 0.83
CA ASP A 67 3.71 -1.09 -0.34
C ASP A 67 2.87 -2.38 -0.36
N THR A 68 1.76 -2.43 0.37
CA THR A 68 0.90 -3.63 0.45
C THR A 68 0.42 -4.06 -0.94
N ASP A 69 0.65 -5.34 -1.29
CA ASP A 69 0.34 -5.94 -2.59
C ASP A 69 1.07 -5.28 -3.79
N HIS A 70 2.30 -4.82 -3.58
CA HIS A 70 3.12 -4.25 -4.63
C HIS A 70 3.41 -5.30 -5.72
N PRO A 71 3.15 -5.01 -7.02
CA PRO A 71 3.29 -5.98 -8.12
C PRO A 71 4.75 -6.20 -8.58
N GLY A 72 5.74 -5.55 -7.94
CA GLY A 72 7.15 -5.64 -8.33
C GLY A 72 7.56 -4.74 -9.49
N VAL A 73 6.66 -3.89 -10.00
CA VAL A 73 6.89 -2.97 -11.11
C VAL A 73 6.43 -1.56 -10.75
N MET A 74 7.01 -0.55 -11.40
CA MET A 74 6.76 0.87 -11.11
C MET A 74 5.55 1.43 -11.88
N ASN A 75 5.00 2.56 -11.42
CA ASN A 75 3.87 3.26 -12.06
C ASN A 75 4.05 3.48 -13.58
N PRO A 76 5.22 3.95 -14.09
CA PRO A 76 5.40 4.14 -15.53
C PRO A 76 5.22 2.84 -16.33
N PHE A 77 5.67 1.70 -15.81
CA PHE A 77 5.48 0.41 -16.47
C PHE A 77 4.00 0.00 -16.49
N LEU A 78 3.30 0.16 -15.37
CA LEU A 78 1.86 -0.13 -15.29
C LEU A 78 1.04 0.71 -16.28
N ILE A 79 1.40 1.98 -16.43
CA ILE A 79 0.75 2.90 -17.37
C ILE A 79 1.06 2.49 -18.81
N ALA A 80 2.34 2.29 -19.15
CA ALA A 80 2.76 1.95 -20.51
C ALA A 80 2.15 0.62 -20.99
N THR A 81 2.00 -0.35 -20.10
CA THR A 81 1.39 -1.66 -20.39
C THR A 81 -0.14 -1.68 -20.26
N ARG A 82 -0.77 -0.56 -19.94
CA ARG A 82 -2.21 -0.48 -19.66
C ARG A 82 -2.68 -1.53 -18.65
N HIS A 83 -1.88 -1.72 -17.62
CA HIS A 83 -2.19 -2.69 -16.56
C HIS A 83 -3.55 -2.37 -15.93
N PRO A 84 -4.35 -3.36 -15.50
CA PRO A 84 -5.67 -3.13 -14.89
C PRO A 84 -5.68 -2.13 -13.74
N LEU A 85 -4.63 -2.10 -12.92
CA LEU A 85 -4.47 -1.08 -11.87
C LEU A 85 -4.33 0.34 -12.42
N ALA A 86 -3.59 0.52 -13.53
CA ALA A 86 -3.44 1.83 -14.15
C ALA A 86 -4.80 2.33 -14.70
N VAL A 87 -5.57 1.44 -15.32
CA VAL A 87 -6.94 1.74 -15.77
C VAL A 87 -7.84 2.07 -14.58
N LEU A 88 -7.82 1.25 -13.52
CA LEU A 88 -8.65 1.44 -12.32
C LEU A 88 -8.41 2.78 -11.64
N TYR A 89 -7.16 3.23 -11.56
CA TYR A 89 -6.77 4.47 -10.89
C TYR A 89 -6.53 5.65 -11.84
N ASN A 90 -6.99 5.55 -13.10
CA ASN A 90 -6.87 6.61 -14.11
C ASN A 90 -5.42 7.11 -14.26
N GLU A 91 -4.45 6.20 -14.22
CA GLU A 91 -3.02 6.47 -14.37
C GLU A 91 -2.43 7.45 -13.33
N ARG A 92 -3.14 7.65 -12.20
CA ARG A 92 -2.76 8.60 -11.15
C ARG A 92 -2.35 7.89 -9.89
N SER A 93 -1.07 8.02 -9.49
CA SER A 93 -0.54 7.40 -8.27
C SER A 93 -1.04 5.97 -8.11
N VAL A 94 -0.84 5.17 -9.17
CA VAL A 94 -1.48 3.85 -9.34
C VAL A 94 -1.17 2.93 -8.16
N LEU A 95 0.10 2.78 -7.84
CA LEU A 95 0.57 1.92 -6.75
C LEU A 95 0.12 2.46 -5.39
N GLU A 96 0.29 3.75 -5.15
CA GLU A 96 -0.08 4.39 -3.88
C GLU A 96 -1.59 4.26 -3.59
N ASN A 97 -2.42 4.41 -4.61
CA ASN A 97 -3.86 4.18 -4.50
C ASN A 97 -4.17 2.70 -4.25
N HIS A 98 -3.46 1.79 -4.92
CA HIS A 98 -3.65 0.35 -4.76
C HIS A 98 -3.29 -0.12 -3.34
N HIS A 99 -2.12 0.25 -2.83
CA HIS A 99 -1.68 -0.07 -1.47
C HIS A 99 -2.69 0.43 -0.45
N CYS A 100 -3.11 1.66 -0.64
CA CYS A 100 -4.12 2.29 0.19
C CYS A 100 -5.46 1.57 0.17
N ALA A 101 -5.98 1.22 -0.99
CA ALA A 101 -7.26 0.54 -1.13
C ALA A 101 -7.20 -0.86 -0.49
N THR A 102 -6.10 -1.59 -0.70
CA THR A 102 -5.87 -2.91 -0.12
C THR A 102 -5.87 -2.86 1.41
N ALA A 103 -5.13 -1.91 2.00
CA ALA A 103 -5.09 -1.74 3.47
C ALA A 103 -6.46 -1.40 4.06
N ILE A 104 -7.26 -0.55 3.39
CA ILE A 104 -8.61 -0.22 3.86
C ILE A 104 -9.59 -1.37 3.68
N ALA A 105 -9.46 -2.14 2.62
CA ALA A 105 -10.28 -3.35 2.45
C ALA A 105 -10.05 -4.34 3.59
N LEU A 106 -8.80 -4.48 4.06
CA LEU A 106 -8.49 -5.28 5.24
C LEU A 106 -9.13 -4.70 6.52
N LEU A 107 -9.03 -3.39 6.74
CA LEU A 107 -9.68 -2.72 7.88
C LEU A 107 -11.22 -2.77 7.82
N GLY A 108 -11.80 -3.00 6.64
CA GLY A 108 -13.24 -3.18 6.48
C GLY A 108 -13.77 -4.50 7.05
N ARG A 109 -12.89 -5.42 7.40
CA ARG A 109 -13.25 -6.70 8.02
C ARG A 109 -13.35 -6.54 9.54
N PRO A 110 -14.48 -6.87 10.17
CA PRO A 110 -14.70 -6.64 11.61
C PRO A 110 -13.64 -7.28 12.52
N GLU A 111 -13.11 -8.45 12.12
CA GLU A 111 -12.07 -9.18 12.84
C GLU A 111 -10.68 -8.52 12.75
N LEU A 112 -10.44 -7.71 11.72
CA LEU A 112 -9.19 -7.01 11.47
C LEU A 112 -9.24 -5.54 11.88
N ASP A 113 -10.43 -4.96 12.08
CA ASP A 113 -10.59 -3.54 12.43
C ASP A 113 -10.13 -3.26 13.86
N PHE A 114 -8.82 -3.05 14.00
CA PHE A 114 -8.21 -2.63 15.27
C PHE A 114 -8.49 -1.17 15.62
N LEU A 115 -9.00 -0.39 14.67
CA LEU A 115 -9.43 1.00 14.89
C LEU A 115 -10.87 1.08 15.42
N SER A 116 -11.60 -0.04 15.48
CA SER A 116 -13.01 -0.08 15.91
C SER A 116 -13.28 0.56 17.29
N PRO A 117 -12.33 0.54 18.28
CA PRO A 117 -12.56 1.20 19.56
C PRO A 117 -12.47 2.74 19.49
N LEU A 118 -11.92 3.30 18.42
CA LEU A 118 -11.79 4.75 18.28
C LEU A 118 -13.11 5.40 17.85
N PRO A 119 -13.39 6.62 18.30
CA PRO A 119 -14.49 7.45 17.79
C PRO A 119 -14.42 7.63 16.26
N PRO A 120 -15.56 7.84 15.58
CA PRO A 120 -15.62 7.94 14.12
C PRO A 120 -14.71 9.03 13.52
N ASP A 121 -14.63 10.18 14.15
CA ASP A 121 -13.76 11.30 13.77
C ASP A 121 -12.27 10.92 13.82
N LYS A 122 -11.84 10.26 14.90
CA LYS A 122 -10.47 9.76 15.07
C LYS A 122 -10.13 8.67 14.05
N ARG A 123 -11.06 7.73 13.80
CA ARG A 123 -10.89 6.73 12.74
C ARG A 123 -10.75 7.36 11.37
N ALA A 124 -11.57 8.36 11.07
CA ALA A 124 -11.49 9.11 9.82
C ALA A 124 -10.12 9.83 9.67
N ARG A 125 -9.58 10.34 10.77
CA ARG A 125 -8.29 11.03 10.80
C ARG A 125 -7.13 10.06 10.50
N VAL A 126 -7.07 8.89 11.12
CA VAL A 126 -6.05 7.86 10.81
C VAL A 126 -6.12 7.47 9.32
N ARG A 127 -7.31 7.37 8.75
CA ARG A 127 -7.48 7.09 7.32
C ARG A 127 -7.06 8.23 6.40
N LYS A 128 -7.08 9.50 6.86
CA LYS A 128 -6.66 10.67 6.07
C LYS A 128 -5.14 10.83 5.96
N VAL A 129 -4.36 10.48 6.99
CA VAL A 129 -2.89 10.59 7.00
C VAL A 129 -2.28 9.84 5.80
N ARG A 130 -2.89 8.79 5.37
CA ARG A 130 -2.55 8.03 4.19
C ARG A 130 -2.63 8.82 2.87
N ARG A 131 -3.56 9.77 2.75
CA ARG A 131 -3.71 10.65 1.57
C ARG A 131 -2.58 11.69 1.45
N ALA A 132 -1.93 12.03 2.55
CA ALA A 132 -0.84 12.98 2.56
C ALA A 132 0.51 12.36 2.16
N ALA A 133 0.66 11.03 2.26
CA ALA A 133 1.86 10.31 1.83
C ALA A 133 1.93 10.07 0.31
N ALA A 134 0.80 10.22 -0.42
CA ALA A 134 0.81 10.21 -1.87
C ALA A 134 1.25 11.58 -2.41
N PRO A 135 2.34 11.68 -3.21
CA PRO A 135 2.77 12.95 -3.79
C PRO A 135 1.63 13.55 -4.60
N ARG A 136 1.30 14.82 -4.34
CA ARG A 136 0.40 15.61 -5.17
C ARG A 136 1.09 15.91 -6.50
N LEU A 137 1.10 14.94 -7.42
CA LEU A 137 1.46 15.21 -8.79
C LEU A 137 0.35 16.07 -9.42
N ALA A 138 0.75 17.26 -9.88
CA ALA A 138 -0.12 18.22 -10.53
C ALA A 138 -0.92 17.56 -11.66
N SER A 139 -2.24 17.85 -11.69
CA SER A 139 -3.15 17.42 -12.76
C SER A 139 -2.65 17.86 -14.13
N PRO A 140 -2.42 16.94 -15.07
CA PRO A 140 -2.54 17.27 -16.48
C PRO A 140 -4.03 17.31 -16.85
N ARG A 141 -4.40 18.34 -17.60
CA ARG A 141 -5.76 18.57 -18.10
C ARG A 141 -6.22 17.41 -18.97
N LEU A 142 -7.53 17.16 -18.92
CA LEU A 142 -8.33 16.21 -19.69
C LEU A 142 -7.74 15.81 -21.04
N ALA A 143 -7.55 14.52 -21.25
CA ALA A 143 -7.55 13.87 -22.55
C ALA A 143 -8.92 13.21 -22.80
N PRO A 144 -9.40 13.12 -24.07
CA PRO A 144 -10.78 12.75 -24.38
C PRO A 144 -11.10 11.29 -24.03
N ARG A 145 -12.37 11.07 -23.70
CA ARG A 145 -12.95 9.75 -23.37
C ARG A 145 -12.73 8.77 -24.53
N LEU A 146 -11.93 7.73 -24.30
CA LEU A 146 -11.90 6.55 -25.16
C LEU A 146 -12.82 5.48 -24.56
N ALA A 147 -13.56 4.81 -25.45
CA ALA A 147 -14.50 3.75 -25.12
C ALA A 147 -13.81 2.58 -24.38
N PRO A 148 -14.51 1.84 -23.51
CA PRO A 148 -13.90 0.77 -22.73
C PRO A 148 -13.40 -0.36 -23.65
N PRO A 149 -12.18 -0.90 -23.43
CA PRO A 149 -11.70 -2.05 -24.19
C PRO A 149 -12.51 -3.30 -23.82
N ARG A 150 -12.87 -4.08 -24.83
CA ARG A 150 -13.46 -5.42 -24.64
C ARG A 150 -12.45 -6.30 -23.90
N LEU A 151 -12.89 -6.91 -22.81
CA LEU A 151 -12.11 -7.90 -22.07
C LEU A 151 -11.77 -9.06 -23.01
N ALA A 152 -10.49 -9.24 -23.32
CA ALA A 152 -9.99 -10.43 -24.00
C ALA A 152 -10.04 -11.60 -23.03
N SER A 153 -10.56 -12.74 -23.51
CA SER A 153 -10.60 -14.01 -22.79
C SER A 153 -9.19 -14.46 -22.36
N PRO A 154 -9.03 -15.15 -21.23
CA PRO A 154 -7.72 -15.62 -20.78
C PRO A 154 -7.14 -16.60 -21.82
N ARG A 155 -5.87 -16.42 -22.18
CA ARG A 155 -5.14 -17.38 -23.03
C ARG A 155 -5.03 -18.73 -22.34
N PRO A 156 -5.18 -19.84 -23.10
CA PRO A 156 -4.93 -21.17 -22.55
C PRO A 156 -3.45 -21.33 -22.12
N PRO A 157 -3.16 -22.20 -21.15
CA PRO A 157 -1.79 -22.43 -20.68
C PRO A 157 -0.91 -22.99 -21.82
N HIS A 158 0.34 -22.54 -21.86
CA HIS A 158 1.35 -23.03 -22.78
C HIS A 158 1.54 -24.55 -22.61
N PRO A 159 1.66 -25.33 -23.73
CA PRO A 159 2.01 -26.74 -23.62
C PRO A 159 3.40 -26.90 -23.03
N ALA A 160 3.52 -27.84 -22.09
CA ALA A 160 4.77 -28.19 -21.44
C ALA A 160 5.84 -28.61 -22.45
N SER A 161 7.04 -28.08 -22.32
CA SER A 161 8.22 -28.48 -23.08
C SER A 161 8.54 -29.96 -22.83
N PRO A 162 8.93 -30.76 -23.88
CA PRO A 162 9.27 -32.17 -23.73
C PRO A 162 10.55 -32.28 -22.87
N ARG A 163 10.50 -33.14 -21.86
CA ARG A 163 11.67 -33.57 -21.09
C ARG A 163 12.63 -34.32 -22.02
N LEU A 164 13.83 -33.79 -22.22
CA LEU A 164 14.94 -34.53 -22.76
C LEU A 164 15.37 -35.61 -21.75
N SER A 165 15.06 -36.86 -22.04
CA SER A 165 15.68 -37.99 -21.34
C SER A 165 17.07 -38.22 -21.96
N LEU A 166 18.09 -37.81 -21.24
CA LEU A 166 19.45 -38.30 -21.42
C LEU A 166 19.67 -39.40 -20.38
N PHE A 167 19.64 -40.66 -20.83
CA PHE A 167 20.42 -41.77 -20.27
C PHE A 167 20.19 -43.01 -21.10
N SER A 168 21.14 -43.38 -21.96
CA SER A 168 21.65 -44.73 -22.22
C SER A 168 23.02 -44.57 -22.85
#